data_1411c91fccdc6e2f95f07b93fe25eb4d
#
_entry.id   1411c91fccdc6e2f95f07b93fe25eb4d
#
_cell.length_a   1.000
_cell.length_b   1.000
_cell.length_c   1.000
_cell.angle_alpha   90.00
_cell.angle_beta   90.00
_cell.angle_gamma   90.00
#
_symmetry.space_group_name_H-M   'P 1'
#
loop_
_entity.id
_entity.type
_entity.pdbx_description
1 polymer ?
#
loop_
_entity_poly.entity_id
_entity_poly.type
_entity_poly.pdbx_seq_one_letter_code
_entity_poly.pdbx_strand_id
1 'polypeptide(L)'
;STAPAEFIGLEAAMAPPVDSIADPAVRALAERGRYLLLTTDCTGCHVTPAPQGPMPDMYLAGGRRFTTNLHGAVVSRNLTPDPETGLARRTDDDIKRVLRSGVYPDGRPIPHNAMPWAQFSNWSDEDLHAVVVYLRHIKPVRHEIPPPAPGVADTVVPGALEIAEGIDAGRK
;
A
#
# COMPACT_ATOMS: atom_id res chain seq x y z
N SER A 1 3.13 -16.10 -10.00
CA SER A 1 4.23 -16.63 -9.18
C SER A 1 3.68 -16.83 -7.77
N THR A 2 3.41 -18.07 -7.41
CA THR A 2 3.05 -18.46 -6.04
C THR A 2 4.32 -18.38 -5.19
N ALA A 3 4.34 -17.45 -4.23
CA ALA A 3 5.38 -17.44 -3.22
C ALA A 3 5.41 -18.82 -2.52
N PRO A 4 6.57 -19.39 -2.23
CA PRO A 4 6.65 -20.63 -1.46
C PRO A 4 5.92 -20.50 -0.13
N ALA A 5 5.23 -21.56 0.31
CA ALA A 5 4.46 -21.54 1.57
C ALA A 5 5.30 -21.10 2.80
N GLU A 6 6.62 -21.36 2.77
CA GLU A 6 7.58 -20.87 3.76
C GLU A 6 7.66 -19.33 3.85
N PHE A 7 7.44 -18.63 2.73
CA PHE A 7 7.47 -17.17 2.69
C PHE A 7 6.24 -16.56 3.36
N ILE A 8 5.05 -17.15 3.14
CA ILE A 8 3.80 -16.70 3.75
C ILE A 8 3.85 -16.87 5.28
N GLY A 9 4.46 -17.95 5.76
CA GLY A 9 4.64 -18.17 7.19
C GLY A 9 5.60 -17.16 7.85
N LEU A 10 6.66 -16.75 7.14
CA LEU A 10 7.62 -15.76 7.63
C LEU A 10 6.99 -14.36 7.71
N GLU A 11 6.21 -13.96 6.72
CA GLU A 11 5.53 -12.67 6.71
C GLU A 11 4.48 -12.56 7.81
N ALA A 12 3.72 -13.64 8.05
CA ALA A 12 2.77 -13.70 9.14
C ALA A 12 3.46 -13.63 10.52
N ALA A 13 4.64 -14.25 10.65
CA ALA A 13 5.44 -14.20 11.87
C ALA A 13 6.06 -12.83 12.13
N MET A 14 6.34 -12.08 11.07
CA MET A 14 6.87 -10.70 11.17
C MET A 14 5.79 -9.67 11.54
N ALA A 15 4.51 -9.95 11.25
CA ALA A 15 3.43 -9.00 11.51
C ALA A 15 3.24 -8.82 13.02
N PRO A 16 3.45 -7.61 13.56
CA PRO A 16 3.31 -7.37 15.00
C PRO A 16 1.94 -7.79 15.50
N PRO A 17 1.89 -8.48 16.67
CA PRO A 17 0.64 -8.79 17.33
C PRO A 17 -0.03 -7.53 17.87
N VAL A 18 -1.31 -7.61 18.17
CA VAL A 18 -2.12 -6.47 18.65
C VAL A 18 -2.45 -6.56 20.14
N ASP A 19 -1.92 -7.57 20.85
CA ASP A 19 -2.25 -7.89 22.25
C ASP A 19 -1.94 -6.75 23.23
N SER A 20 -0.98 -5.89 22.89
CA SER A 20 -0.61 -4.73 23.72
C SER A 20 -1.63 -3.58 23.67
N ILE A 21 -2.62 -3.64 22.76
CA ILE A 21 -3.66 -2.62 22.67
C ILE A 21 -4.66 -2.85 23.82
N ALA A 22 -4.71 -1.90 24.75
CA ALA A 22 -5.50 -2.03 25.98
C ALA A 22 -7.01 -2.02 25.73
N ASP A 23 -7.49 -1.14 24.84
CA ASP A 23 -8.91 -1.05 24.49
C ASP A 23 -9.33 -2.26 23.64
N PRO A 24 -10.29 -3.09 24.13
CA PRO A 24 -10.68 -4.30 23.41
C PRO A 24 -11.37 -4.02 22.07
N ALA A 25 -12.07 -2.90 21.92
CA ALA A 25 -12.72 -2.52 20.66
C ALA A 25 -11.66 -2.09 19.62
N VAL A 26 -10.69 -1.30 20.04
CA VAL A 26 -9.56 -0.90 19.17
C VAL A 26 -8.72 -2.12 18.81
N ARG A 27 -8.48 -3.02 19.76
CA ARG A 27 -7.73 -4.26 19.50
C ARG A 27 -8.44 -5.15 18.47
N ALA A 28 -9.75 -5.33 18.58
CA ALA A 28 -10.52 -6.11 17.62
C ALA A 28 -10.45 -5.52 16.19
N LEU A 29 -10.53 -4.19 16.06
CA LEU A 29 -10.33 -3.51 14.79
C LEU A 29 -8.90 -3.71 14.27
N ALA A 30 -7.89 -3.53 15.10
CA ALA A 30 -6.50 -3.74 14.71
C ALA A 30 -6.23 -5.19 14.26
N GLU A 31 -6.84 -6.18 14.92
CA GLU A 31 -6.73 -7.58 14.53
C GLU A 31 -7.37 -7.85 13.17
N ARG A 32 -8.56 -7.28 12.92
CA ARG A 32 -9.18 -7.31 11.59
C ARG A 32 -8.29 -6.67 10.53
N GLY A 33 -7.71 -5.50 10.82
CA GLY A 33 -6.79 -4.81 9.93
C GLY A 33 -5.53 -5.62 9.63
N ARG A 34 -4.95 -6.25 10.66
CA ARG A 34 -3.82 -7.17 10.52
C ARG A 34 -4.15 -8.34 9.60
N TYR A 35 -5.30 -8.97 9.77
CA TYR A 35 -5.76 -10.06 8.91
C TYR A 35 -5.89 -9.61 7.45
N LEU A 36 -6.56 -8.49 7.19
CA LEU A 36 -6.75 -7.95 5.84
C LEU A 36 -5.40 -7.65 5.17
N LEU A 37 -4.49 -7.02 5.89
CA LEU A 37 -3.17 -6.66 5.40
C LEU A 37 -2.33 -7.87 5.01
N LEU A 38 -2.40 -8.94 5.80
CA LEU A 38 -1.70 -10.20 5.53
C LEU A 38 -2.31 -10.94 4.33
N THR A 39 -3.63 -11.00 4.24
CA THR A 39 -4.32 -11.74 3.17
C THR A 39 -4.23 -11.06 1.81
N THR A 40 -3.92 -9.78 1.77
CA THR A 40 -3.78 -8.99 0.53
C THR A 40 -2.33 -8.68 0.16
N ASP A 41 -1.38 -9.29 0.86
CA ASP A 41 0.07 -9.19 0.57
C ASP A 41 0.63 -7.75 0.60
N CYS A 42 0.10 -6.90 1.48
CA CYS A 42 0.68 -5.58 1.67
C CYS A 42 2.15 -5.68 2.12
N THR A 43 2.45 -6.68 2.95
CA THR A 43 3.79 -6.95 3.48
C THR A 43 4.79 -7.26 2.35
N GLY A 44 4.41 -8.11 1.39
CA GLY A 44 5.30 -8.48 0.29
C GLY A 44 5.74 -7.29 -0.57
N CYS A 45 4.87 -6.28 -0.71
CA CYS A 45 5.21 -5.05 -1.45
C CYS A 45 5.88 -4.00 -0.57
N HIS A 46 5.43 -3.81 0.67
CA HIS A 46 5.93 -2.77 1.58
C HIS A 46 7.03 -3.25 2.54
N VAL A 47 7.63 -4.40 2.27
CA VAL A 47 8.82 -4.89 2.98
C VAL A 47 10.06 -4.11 2.56
N THR A 48 10.98 -3.91 3.49
CA THR A 48 12.31 -3.37 3.19
C THR A 48 13.21 -4.54 2.76
N PRO A 49 13.73 -4.51 1.51
CA PRO A 49 14.59 -5.58 1.01
C PRO A 49 15.94 -5.56 1.73
N ALA A 50 16.44 -6.74 2.05
CA ALA A 50 17.80 -6.93 2.55
C ALA A 50 18.40 -8.20 1.93
N PRO A 51 19.75 -8.30 1.83
CA PRO A 51 20.42 -9.48 1.26
C PRO A 51 20.10 -10.79 1.97
N GLN A 52 19.78 -10.72 3.26
CA GLN A 52 19.48 -11.89 4.11
C GLN A 52 17.99 -12.21 4.20
N GLY A 53 17.16 -11.51 3.42
CA GLY A 53 15.71 -11.60 3.47
C GLY A 53 15.04 -10.45 4.22
N PRO A 54 13.73 -10.50 4.45
CA PRO A 54 12.98 -9.43 5.11
C PRO A 54 13.54 -9.12 6.50
N MET A 55 13.60 -7.84 6.85
CA MET A 55 14.08 -7.35 8.15
C MET A 55 12.89 -7.14 9.11
N PRO A 56 12.76 -7.92 10.20
CA PRO A 56 11.64 -7.77 11.14
C PRO A 56 11.50 -6.36 11.71
N ASP A 57 12.62 -5.68 12.00
CA ASP A 57 12.63 -4.31 12.52
C ASP A 57 12.18 -3.27 11.49
N MET A 58 12.08 -3.64 10.22
CA MET A 58 11.67 -2.78 9.11
C MET A 58 10.30 -3.20 8.54
N TYR A 59 9.48 -3.86 9.34
CA TYR A 59 8.15 -4.30 8.93
C TYR A 59 7.32 -3.12 8.40
N LEU A 60 6.80 -3.24 7.18
CA LEU A 60 6.04 -2.23 6.45
C LEU A 60 6.75 -0.87 6.26
N ALA A 61 8.06 -0.80 6.46
CA ALA A 61 8.82 0.44 6.26
C ALA A 61 9.06 0.79 4.78
N GLY A 62 8.69 -0.08 3.84
CA GLY A 62 8.80 0.17 2.40
C GLY A 62 10.23 0.07 1.87
N GLY A 63 10.46 0.67 0.71
CA GLY A 63 11.78 0.70 0.08
C GLY A 63 11.97 -0.36 -1.01
N ARG A 64 11.02 -1.26 -1.23
CA ARG A 64 11.08 -2.22 -2.32
C ARG A 64 10.86 -1.51 -3.65
N ARG A 65 11.77 -1.74 -4.60
CA ARG A 65 11.72 -1.18 -5.94
C ARG A 65 11.02 -2.14 -6.90
N PHE A 66 10.08 -1.60 -7.65
CA PHE A 66 9.39 -2.28 -8.73
C PHE A 66 9.67 -1.56 -10.05
N THR A 67 9.89 -2.32 -11.10
CA THR A 67 9.96 -1.79 -12.45
C THR A 67 8.65 -2.09 -13.15
N THR A 68 7.97 -1.06 -13.61
CA THR A 68 6.75 -1.20 -14.41
C THR A 68 7.03 -0.78 -15.85
N ASN A 69 6.45 -1.49 -16.81
CA ASN A 69 6.67 -1.21 -18.23
C ASN A 69 6.14 0.17 -18.66
N LEU A 70 5.16 0.72 -17.93
CA LEU A 70 4.46 1.95 -18.27
C LEU A 70 4.93 3.18 -17.48
N HIS A 71 5.44 2.96 -16.25
CA HIS A 71 5.68 4.05 -15.29
C HIS A 71 7.11 4.07 -14.76
N GLY A 72 8.02 3.28 -15.36
CA GLY A 72 9.40 3.20 -14.87
C GLY A 72 9.51 2.55 -13.50
N ALA A 73 10.44 3.01 -12.69
CA ALA A 73 10.68 2.44 -11.36
C ALA A 73 9.82 3.13 -10.29
N VAL A 74 9.08 2.31 -9.55
CA VAL A 74 8.29 2.74 -8.39
C VAL A 74 8.89 2.13 -7.13
N VAL A 75 8.93 2.88 -6.04
CA VAL A 75 9.43 2.41 -4.74
C VAL A 75 8.27 2.44 -3.74
N SER A 76 8.04 1.31 -3.04
CA SER A 76 7.00 1.22 -2.04
C SER A 76 7.23 2.18 -0.89
N ARG A 77 6.14 2.80 -0.41
CA ARG A 77 6.20 3.84 0.63
C ARG A 77 6.23 3.23 2.02
N ASN A 78 6.72 4.01 2.98
CA ASN A 78 6.72 3.67 4.39
C ASN A 78 5.28 3.77 4.95
N LEU A 79 4.72 2.63 5.38
CA LEU A 79 3.38 2.52 5.97
C LEU A 79 3.38 2.56 7.50
N THR A 80 4.55 2.66 8.14
CA THR A 80 4.60 2.78 9.60
C THR A 80 4.13 4.16 10.07
N PRO A 81 3.68 4.29 11.33
CA PRO A 81 3.24 5.58 11.87
C PRO A 81 4.41 6.49 12.28
N ASP A 82 5.49 6.48 11.49
CA ASP A 82 6.62 7.38 11.71
C ASP A 82 6.22 8.83 11.42
N PRO A 83 6.55 9.80 12.29
CA PRO A 83 6.12 11.18 12.13
C PRO A 83 6.84 11.95 11.01
N GLU A 84 8.00 11.50 10.57
CA GLU A 84 8.77 12.19 9.54
C GLU A 84 8.66 11.52 8.17
N THR A 85 8.74 10.20 8.13
CA THR A 85 8.87 9.44 6.88
C THR A 85 7.67 8.53 6.59
N GLY A 86 6.78 8.34 7.57
CA GLY A 86 5.64 7.42 7.51
C GLY A 86 4.28 8.09 7.45
N LEU A 87 3.27 7.38 7.97
CA LEU A 87 1.86 7.75 7.85
C LEU A 87 1.35 8.68 8.97
N ALA A 88 2.15 9.01 10.00
CA ALA A 88 1.65 9.83 11.11
C ALA A 88 1.14 11.20 10.69
N ARG A 89 1.68 11.78 9.62
CA ARG A 89 1.24 13.08 9.06
C ARG A 89 0.04 12.98 8.13
N ARG A 90 -0.46 11.78 7.87
CA ARG A 90 -1.63 11.57 7.01
C ARG A 90 -2.86 11.40 7.87
N THR A 91 -3.98 11.95 7.44
CA THR A 91 -5.26 11.67 8.08
C THR A 91 -5.70 10.24 7.76
N ASP A 92 -6.62 9.70 8.54
CA ASP A 92 -7.20 8.40 8.26
C ASP A 92 -7.91 8.37 6.90
N ASP A 93 -8.57 9.48 6.54
CA ASP A 93 -9.24 9.64 5.25
C ASP A 93 -8.24 9.68 4.08
N ASP A 94 -7.06 10.27 4.25
CA ASP A 94 -5.99 10.22 3.25
C ASP A 94 -5.58 8.77 2.95
N ILE A 95 -5.40 7.96 4.01
CA ILE A 95 -5.01 6.56 3.86
C ILE A 95 -6.13 5.75 3.21
N LYS A 96 -7.37 5.92 3.67
CA LYS A 96 -8.55 5.26 3.09
C LYS A 96 -8.73 5.63 1.62
N ARG A 97 -8.52 6.89 1.26
CA ARG A 97 -8.61 7.37 -0.12
C ARG A 97 -7.59 6.70 -1.03
N VAL A 98 -6.35 6.51 -0.56
CA VAL A 98 -5.33 5.75 -1.31
C VAL A 98 -5.80 4.33 -1.58
N LEU A 99 -6.32 3.64 -0.58
CA LEU A 99 -6.80 2.27 -0.72
C LEU A 99 -8.06 2.17 -1.60
N ARG A 100 -8.96 3.13 -1.52
CA ARG A 100 -10.24 3.11 -2.26
C ARG A 100 -10.11 3.56 -3.70
N SER A 101 -9.30 4.57 -3.97
CA SER A 101 -9.31 5.29 -5.25
C SER A 101 -7.94 5.37 -5.91
N GLY A 102 -6.88 4.90 -5.24
CA GLY A 102 -5.52 4.99 -5.78
C GLY A 102 -5.06 6.44 -6.00
N VAL A 103 -5.45 7.37 -5.13
CA VAL A 103 -5.10 8.78 -5.26
C VAL A 103 -4.38 9.26 -4.00
N TYR A 104 -3.18 9.81 -4.18
CA TYR A 104 -2.42 10.44 -3.10
C TYR A 104 -3.12 11.71 -2.57
N PRO A 105 -2.80 12.18 -1.34
CA PRO A 105 -3.35 13.42 -0.80
C PRO A 105 -3.11 14.65 -1.66
N ASP A 106 -2.02 14.67 -2.43
CA ASP A 106 -1.68 15.74 -3.38
C ASP A 106 -2.41 15.62 -4.74
N GLY A 107 -3.30 14.63 -4.89
CA GLY A 107 -4.12 14.42 -6.08
C GLY A 107 -3.48 13.54 -7.16
N ARG A 108 -2.23 13.14 -7.01
CA ARG A 108 -1.56 12.28 -8.00
C ARG A 108 -2.15 10.87 -7.98
N PRO A 109 -2.41 10.26 -9.15
CA PRO A 109 -2.87 8.88 -9.23
C PRO A 109 -1.73 7.90 -8.91
N ILE A 110 -2.11 6.76 -8.33
CA ILE A 110 -1.21 5.62 -8.12
C ILE A 110 -1.45 4.62 -9.24
N PRO A 111 -0.44 4.25 -10.02
CA PRO A 111 -0.58 3.23 -11.05
C PRO A 111 -1.04 1.90 -10.44
N HIS A 112 -2.15 1.33 -10.92
CA HIS A 112 -2.74 0.09 -10.38
C HIS A 112 -1.83 -1.14 -10.55
N ASN A 113 -0.91 -1.11 -11.51
CA ASN A 113 0.08 -2.16 -11.73
C ASN A 113 1.29 -2.04 -10.78
N ALA A 114 1.45 -0.91 -10.08
CA ALA A 114 2.44 -0.74 -9.02
C ALA A 114 1.84 -1.06 -7.65
N MET A 115 0.64 -0.56 -7.38
CA MET A 115 -0.14 -0.88 -6.18
C MET A 115 -1.56 -1.25 -6.60
N PRO A 116 -2.04 -2.47 -6.35
CA PRO A 116 -3.32 -2.96 -6.88
C PRO A 116 -4.52 -2.43 -6.06
N TRP A 117 -4.63 -1.10 -5.89
CA TRP A 117 -5.67 -0.45 -5.10
C TRP A 117 -7.09 -0.80 -5.57
N ALA A 118 -7.28 -1.14 -6.85
CA ALA A 118 -8.57 -1.56 -7.37
C ALA A 118 -9.12 -2.81 -6.67
N GLN A 119 -8.27 -3.67 -6.10
CA GLN A 119 -8.67 -4.83 -5.30
C GLN A 119 -9.26 -4.42 -3.94
N PHE A 120 -8.89 -3.25 -3.43
CA PHE A 120 -9.32 -2.73 -2.14
C PHE A 120 -10.47 -1.73 -2.26
N SER A 121 -10.77 -1.26 -3.47
CA SER A 121 -11.79 -0.23 -3.73
C SER A 121 -13.19 -0.62 -3.27
N ASN A 122 -13.50 -1.92 -3.23
CA ASN A 122 -14.79 -2.46 -2.80
C ASN A 122 -14.85 -2.84 -1.31
N TRP A 123 -13.78 -2.62 -0.54
CA TRP A 123 -13.82 -2.86 0.89
C TRP A 123 -14.80 -1.92 1.58
N SER A 124 -15.44 -2.40 2.65
CA SER A 124 -16.29 -1.55 3.48
C SER A 124 -15.47 -0.45 4.15
N ASP A 125 -16.12 0.62 4.58
CA ASP A 125 -15.46 1.67 5.37
C ASP A 125 -14.89 1.13 6.68
N GLU A 126 -15.55 0.13 7.25
CA GLU A 126 -15.10 -0.55 8.46
C GLU A 126 -13.79 -1.33 8.22
N ASP A 127 -13.69 -2.07 7.12
CA ASP A 127 -12.47 -2.79 6.75
C ASP A 127 -11.31 -1.84 6.43
N LEU A 128 -11.57 -0.76 5.71
CA LEU A 128 -10.57 0.28 5.47
C LEU A 128 -10.10 0.92 6.79
N HIS A 129 -11.05 1.20 7.69
CA HIS A 129 -10.73 1.75 9.01
C HIS A 129 -9.92 0.76 9.86
N ALA A 130 -10.26 -0.52 9.81
CA ALA A 130 -9.52 -1.57 10.50
C ALA A 130 -8.04 -1.61 10.09
N VAL A 131 -7.77 -1.52 8.77
CA VAL A 131 -6.38 -1.42 8.27
C VAL A 131 -5.68 -0.18 8.79
N VAL A 132 -6.34 0.97 8.77
CA VAL A 132 -5.77 2.22 9.31
C VAL A 132 -5.45 2.06 10.79
N VAL A 133 -6.36 1.50 11.59
CA VAL A 133 -6.14 1.27 13.02
C VAL A 133 -4.92 0.38 13.26
N TYR A 134 -4.77 -0.71 12.51
CA TYR A 134 -3.59 -1.55 12.62
C TYR A 134 -2.30 -0.79 12.28
N LEU A 135 -2.27 -0.06 11.18
CA LEU A 135 -1.10 0.73 10.76
C LEU A 135 -0.72 1.82 11.78
N ARG A 136 -1.69 2.35 12.54
CA ARG A 136 -1.44 3.32 13.62
C ARG A 136 -0.81 2.70 14.86
N HIS A 137 -0.94 1.38 15.05
CA HIS A 137 -0.48 0.69 16.27
C HIS A 137 0.77 -0.16 16.07
N ILE A 138 1.30 -0.28 14.86
CA ILE A 138 2.61 -0.91 14.65
C ILE A 138 3.74 0.03 15.05
N LYS A 139 4.94 -0.54 15.24
CA LYS A 139 6.14 0.24 15.60
C LYS A 139 6.47 1.27 14.50
N PRO A 140 6.65 2.55 14.84
CA PRO A 140 7.16 3.54 13.90
C PRO A 140 8.60 3.23 13.51
N VAL A 141 8.89 3.29 12.22
CA VAL A 141 10.23 3.09 11.67
C VAL A 141 10.60 4.28 10.80
N ARG A 142 11.65 4.99 11.17
CA ARG A 142 12.17 6.07 10.34
C ARG A 142 12.88 5.46 9.14
N HIS A 143 12.30 5.61 7.96
CA HIS A 143 12.86 5.15 6.70
C HIS A 143 12.47 6.11 5.58
N GLU A 144 13.42 6.89 5.11
CA GLU A 144 13.18 7.86 4.05
C GLU A 144 13.16 7.17 2.69
N ILE A 145 12.03 7.29 2.01
CA ILE A 145 11.85 6.79 0.66
C ILE A 145 11.91 7.98 -0.29
N PRO A 146 12.82 7.99 -1.27
CA PRO A 146 12.91 9.07 -2.24
C PRO A 146 11.55 9.34 -2.90
N PRO A 147 11.24 10.60 -3.22
CA PRO A 147 10.05 10.91 -4.00
C PRO A 147 10.09 10.18 -5.34
N PRO A 148 8.94 9.86 -5.94
CA PRO A 148 8.92 9.30 -7.29
C PRO A 148 9.61 10.26 -8.26
N ALA A 149 10.34 9.71 -9.24
CA ALA A 149 10.99 10.52 -10.25
C ALA A 149 9.93 11.38 -10.99
N PRO A 150 10.26 12.63 -11.34
CA PRO A 150 9.36 13.45 -12.14
C PRO A 150 9.00 12.72 -13.45
N GLY A 151 7.73 12.70 -13.81
CA GLY A 151 7.22 12.05 -15.01
C GLY A 151 6.74 10.61 -14.84
N VAL A 152 6.99 9.97 -13.69
CA VAL A 152 6.49 8.59 -13.43
C VAL A 152 4.99 8.57 -13.10
N ALA A 153 4.43 9.70 -12.65
CA ALA A 153 3.01 9.83 -12.31
C ALA A 153 2.21 10.68 -13.33
N ASP A 154 2.89 11.40 -14.22
CA ASP A 154 2.24 12.39 -15.10
C ASP A 154 2.05 11.91 -16.54
N THR A 155 2.42 10.70 -16.89
CA THR A 155 2.07 10.14 -18.19
C THR A 155 0.64 9.60 -18.17
N VAL A 156 -0.33 10.51 -18.29
CA VAL A 156 -1.52 10.22 -19.08
C VAL A 156 -0.98 9.73 -20.43
N VAL A 157 -1.18 8.47 -20.74
CA VAL A 157 -0.75 7.91 -22.03
C VAL A 157 -1.39 8.76 -23.11
N PRO A 158 -0.64 9.54 -23.91
CA PRO A 158 -1.23 10.22 -25.06
C PRO A 158 -1.81 9.13 -25.97
N GLY A 159 -3.11 9.14 -26.22
CA GLY A 159 -3.80 8.14 -26.99
C GLY A 159 -4.91 7.38 -26.26
N ALA A 160 -4.98 7.40 -24.94
CA ALA A 160 -6.10 6.77 -24.23
C ALA A 160 -7.44 7.49 -24.50
N LEU A 161 -7.39 8.78 -24.85
CA LEU A 161 -8.56 9.55 -25.28
C LEU A 161 -8.94 9.31 -26.75
N GLU A 162 -7.99 9.00 -27.63
CA GLU A 162 -8.28 8.74 -29.04
C GLU A 162 -8.99 7.40 -29.25
N ILE A 163 -8.79 6.41 -28.38
CA ILE A 163 -9.48 5.11 -28.48
C ILE A 163 -10.96 5.27 -28.09
N ALA A 164 -11.30 6.19 -27.19
CA ALA A 164 -12.70 6.42 -26.79
C ALA A 164 -13.53 7.13 -27.89
N GLU A 165 -12.92 7.98 -28.69
CA GLU A 165 -13.60 8.68 -29.79
C GLU A 165 -13.76 7.79 -31.04
N GLY A 166 -12.91 6.77 -31.22
CA GLY A 166 -12.97 5.84 -32.36
C GLY A 166 -14.08 4.79 -32.29
N ILE A 167 -14.69 4.56 -31.13
CA ILE A 167 -15.71 3.53 -30.95
C ILE A 167 -17.11 3.98 -31.36
N ASP A 168 -17.36 5.28 -31.40
CA ASP A 168 -18.71 5.83 -31.72
C ASP A 168 -18.93 6.13 -33.22
N ALA A 169 -17.90 6.04 -34.06
CA ALA A 169 -18.02 6.33 -35.50
C ALA A 169 -18.51 5.15 -36.37
N GLY A 170 -18.78 3.98 -35.77
CA GLY A 170 -19.13 2.74 -36.47
C GLY A 170 -20.58 2.27 -36.37
N ARG A 171 -21.51 3.07 -35.84
CA ARG A 171 -22.92 2.68 -35.72
C ARG A 171 -23.82 3.63 -36.49
N LYS A 172 -23.90 3.42 -37.77
CA LYS A 172 -25.02 3.83 -38.64
C LYS A 172 -25.56 2.61 -39.40
#